data_d5c6d3075516a1c69cbe20ca93873b67
#
_entry.id   d5c6d3075516a1c69cbe20ca93873b67
#
_cell.length_a   1.000
_cell.length_b   1.000
_cell.length_c   1.000
_cell.angle_alpha   90.00
_cell.angle_beta   90.00
_cell.angle_gamma   90.00
#
_symmetry.space_group_name_H-M   'P 1'
#
loop_
_entity.id
_entity.type
_entity.pdbx_description
1 polymer ?
#
loop_
_entity_poly.entity_id
_entity_poly.type
_entity_poly.pdbx_seq_one_letter_code
_entity_poly.pdbx_strand_id
1 'polypeptide(L)'
;MHNLDTLYISDLDGTLLTPECKVSDETASALNTMIANGLFFTVATARSASSAAPLLEKLNLRLPVILMNGVVIYDMEKREPVSVCPIEPEAARAALAIFERHHIAPFYNRLNQNTLEVCFTQLKPEANRKYYESRKNAPDKHFTMVNHLTVTNDMPSLLSLIHI
;
A
#
# COMPACT_ATOMS: atom_id res chain seq x y z
N MET A 1 -10.45 2.58 -32.72
CA MET A 1 -9.02 2.26 -32.66
C MET A 1 -8.57 2.56 -31.22
N HIS A 2 -8.35 1.53 -30.39
CA HIS A 2 -7.73 1.74 -29.08
C HIS A 2 -6.25 2.00 -29.32
N ASN A 3 -5.75 3.11 -28.76
CA ASN A 3 -4.32 3.39 -28.82
C ASN A 3 -3.64 2.39 -27.89
N LEU A 4 -3.07 1.32 -28.46
CA LEU A 4 -2.40 0.22 -27.73
C LEU A 4 -1.15 0.69 -26.92
N ASP A 5 -0.80 1.97 -27.05
CA ASP A 5 0.37 2.57 -26.41
C ASP A 5 0.01 3.38 -25.15
N THR A 6 -1.24 3.36 -24.69
CA THR A 6 -1.69 4.16 -23.55
C THR A 6 -2.00 3.25 -22.37
N LEU A 7 -1.29 3.48 -21.24
CA LEU A 7 -1.60 2.89 -19.95
C LEU A 7 -2.53 3.81 -19.16
N TYR A 8 -3.65 3.27 -18.72
CA TYR A 8 -4.59 3.96 -17.83
C TYR A 8 -4.35 3.50 -16.40
N ILE A 9 -4.14 4.46 -15.51
CA ILE A 9 -3.92 4.22 -14.08
C ILE A 9 -4.97 4.99 -13.29
N SER A 10 -5.75 4.31 -12.48
CA SER A 10 -6.76 4.92 -11.61
C SER A 10 -6.34 4.86 -10.15
N ASP A 11 -6.63 5.94 -9.40
CA ASP A 11 -6.69 5.84 -7.94
C ASP A 11 -7.93 5.04 -7.50
N LEU A 12 -7.93 4.56 -6.27
CA LEU A 12 -9.03 3.81 -5.68
C LEU A 12 -9.98 4.70 -4.88
N ASP A 13 -9.49 5.27 -3.80
CA ASP A 13 -10.32 5.97 -2.81
C ASP A 13 -10.80 7.32 -3.35
N GLY A 14 -12.11 7.50 -3.46
CA GLY A 14 -12.67 8.74 -4.02
C GLY A 14 -12.61 8.84 -5.54
N THR A 15 -12.11 7.82 -6.25
CA THR A 15 -12.02 7.76 -7.71
C THR A 15 -12.73 6.53 -8.28
N LEU A 16 -12.13 5.35 -8.16
CA LEU A 16 -12.70 4.11 -8.69
C LEU A 16 -13.73 3.47 -7.75
N LEU A 17 -13.56 3.68 -6.44
CA LEU A 17 -14.45 3.13 -5.43
C LEU A 17 -15.67 4.03 -5.20
N THR A 18 -16.82 3.40 -4.97
CA THR A 18 -18.04 4.07 -4.50
C THR A 18 -17.86 4.57 -3.05
N PRO A 19 -18.78 5.42 -2.53
CA PRO A 19 -18.76 5.81 -1.11
C PRO A 19 -18.78 4.62 -0.14
N GLU A 20 -19.30 3.46 -0.56
CA GLU A 20 -19.32 2.22 0.22
C GLU A 20 -18.01 1.42 0.09
N CYS A 21 -16.94 2.05 -0.42
CA CYS A 21 -15.61 1.45 -0.59
C CYS A 21 -15.63 0.15 -1.42
N LYS A 22 -16.29 0.14 -2.56
CA LYS A 22 -16.31 -1.02 -3.48
C LYS A 22 -16.33 -0.58 -4.93
N VAL A 23 -15.83 -1.40 -5.84
CA VAL A 23 -16.06 -1.24 -7.28
C VAL A 23 -17.48 -1.69 -7.59
N SER A 24 -18.29 -0.83 -8.22
CA SER A 24 -19.65 -1.19 -8.62
C SER A 24 -19.64 -2.29 -9.68
N ASP A 25 -20.72 -3.09 -9.75
CA ASP A 25 -20.83 -4.15 -10.76
C ASP A 25 -20.83 -3.60 -12.19
N GLU A 26 -21.43 -2.42 -12.38
CA GLU A 26 -21.42 -1.71 -13.64
C GLU A 26 -20.01 -1.29 -14.07
N THR A 27 -19.25 -0.66 -13.16
CA THR A 27 -17.86 -0.25 -13.41
C THR A 27 -16.98 -1.48 -13.67
N ALA A 28 -17.11 -2.53 -12.87
CA ALA A 28 -16.35 -3.76 -13.06
C ALA A 28 -16.63 -4.40 -14.41
N SER A 29 -17.90 -4.52 -14.81
CA SER A 29 -18.29 -5.08 -16.10
C SER A 29 -17.72 -4.28 -17.28
N ALA A 30 -17.82 -2.95 -17.22
CA ALA A 30 -17.29 -2.06 -18.26
C ALA A 30 -15.77 -2.18 -18.38
N LEU A 31 -15.04 -2.09 -17.27
CA LEU A 31 -13.57 -2.21 -17.26
C LEU A 31 -13.10 -3.59 -17.71
N ASN A 32 -13.73 -4.66 -17.24
CA ASN A 32 -13.36 -6.02 -17.65
C ASN A 32 -13.57 -6.23 -19.16
N THR A 33 -14.63 -5.67 -19.73
CA THR A 33 -14.85 -5.69 -21.18
C THR A 33 -13.75 -4.94 -21.93
N MET A 34 -13.36 -3.76 -21.45
CA MET A 34 -12.29 -2.97 -22.06
C MET A 34 -10.93 -3.67 -21.94
N ILE A 35 -10.61 -4.22 -20.76
CA ILE A 35 -9.37 -4.99 -20.53
C ILE A 35 -9.32 -6.22 -21.44
N ALA A 36 -10.44 -6.94 -21.60
CA ALA A 36 -10.51 -8.07 -22.51
C ALA A 36 -10.25 -7.67 -23.97
N ASN A 37 -10.62 -6.45 -24.35
CA ASN A 37 -10.38 -5.87 -25.68
C ASN A 37 -9.03 -5.15 -25.82
N GLY A 38 -8.10 -5.35 -24.85
CA GLY A 38 -6.73 -4.87 -24.97
C GLY A 38 -6.44 -3.53 -24.29
N LEU A 39 -7.35 -3.02 -23.44
CA LEU A 39 -7.04 -1.83 -22.63
C LEU A 39 -5.94 -2.17 -21.61
N PHE A 40 -4.85 -1.40 -21.61
CA PHE A 40 -3.88 -1.42 -20.52
C PHE A 40 -4.41 -0.58 -19.35
N PHE A 41 -4.89 -1.28 -18.32
CA PHE A 41 -5.48 -0.64 -17.14
C PHE A 41 -4.89 -1.23 -15.87
N THR A 42 -4.56 -0.36 -14.92
CA THR A 42 -4.16 -0.75 -13.56
C THR A 42 -4.60 0.33 -12.55
N VAL A 43 -4.26 0.12 -11.28
CA VAL A 43 -4.58 1.04 -10.20
C VAL A 43 -3.33 1.47 -9.44
N ALA A 44 -3.38 2.69 -8.87
CA ALA A 44 -2.38 3.21 -7.96
C ALA A 44 -3.07 3.67 -6.67
N THR A 45 -2.57 3.22 -5.51
CA THR A 45 -3.21 3.50 -4.23
C THR A 45 -2.20 3.58 -3.07
N ALA A 46 -2.55 4.29 -2.00
CA ALA A 46 -1.80 4.27 -0.75
C ALA A 46 -1.96 2.95 0.04
N ARG A 47 -2.87 2.07 -0.38
CA ARG A 47 -3.19 0.82 0.31
C ARG A 47 -2.07 -0.21 0.14
N SER A 48 -1.94 -1.13 1.13
CA SER A 48 -1.13 -2.34 1.01
C SER A 48 -1.89 -3.43 0.26
N ALA A 49 -1.19 -4.51 -0.13
CA ALA A 49 -1.76 -5.62 -0.90
C ALA A 49 -3.00 -6.22 -0.24
N SER A 50 -2.96 -6.55 1.06
CA SER A 50 -4.10 -7.15 1.76
C SER A 50 -5.31 -6.23 1.85
N SER A 51 -5.10 -4.91 1.87
CA SER A 51 -6.20 -3.95 1.94
C SER A 51 -6.74 -3.55 0.57
N ALA A 52 -5.98 -3.75 -0.50
CA ALA A 52 -6.41 -3.49 -1.87
C ALA A 52 -7.09 -4.72 -2.51
N ALA A 53 -6.56 -5.93 -2.26
CA ALA A 53 -7.00 -7.16 -2.91
C ALA A 53 -8.53 -7.39 -2.85
N PRO A 54 -9.19 -7.31 -1.68
CA PRO A 54 -10.65 -7.51 -1.62
C PRO A 54 -11.45 -6.49 -2.44
N LEU A 55 -10.91 -5.28 -2.64
CA LEU A 55 -11.57 -4.22 -3.38
C LEU A 55 -11.45 -4.41 -4.90
N LEU A 56 -10.41 -5.11 -5.33
CA LEU A 56 -10.07 -5.34 -6.73
C LEU A 56 -10.53 -6.71 -7.27
N GLU A 57 -11.11 -7.56 -6.42
CA GLU A 57 -11.48 -8.95 -6.77
C GLU A 57 -12.42 -9.07 -7.98
N LYS A 58 -13.24 -8.03 -8.23
CA LYS A 58 -14.16 -7.99 -9.37
C LYS A 58 -13.48 -7.58 -10.68
N LEU A 59 -12.24 -7.10 -10.63
CA LEU A 59 -11.51 -6.62 -11.81
C LEU A 59 -10.54 -7.70 -12.32
N ASN A 60 -10.61 -7.97 -13.61
CA ASN A 60 -9.70 -8.90 -14.29
C ASN A 60 -8.39 -8.19 -14.68
N LEU A 61 -7.70 -7.61 -13.69
CA LEU A 61 -6.44 -6.91 -13.92
C LEU A 61 -5.38 -7.86 -14.47
N ARG A 62 -4.70 -7.43 -15.54
CA ARG A 62 -3.61 -8.17 -16.19
C ARG A 62 -2.25 -7.57 -15.90
N LEU A 63 -2.22 -6.35 -15.40
CA LEU A 63 -1.01 -5.61 -15.09
C LEU A 63 -0.81 -5.57 -13.57
N PRO A 64 0.44 -5.50 -13.11
CA PRO A 64 0.73 -5.25 -11.70
C PRO A 64 0.06 -3.97 -11.21
N VAL A 65 -0.30 -3.92 -9.94
CA VAL A 65 -0.88 -2.75 -9.28
C VAL A 65 0.19 -1.95 -8.55
N ILE A 66 -0.04 -0.66 -8.42
CA ILE A 66 0.87 0.27 -7.75
C ILE A 66 0.34 0.50 -6.34
N LEU A 67 1.08 0.06 -5.33
CA LEU A 67 0.68 0.07 -3.93
C LEU A 67 1.56 1.01 -3.09
N MET A 68 1.06 1.39 -1.91
CA MET A 68 1.81 2.18 -0.92
C MET A 68 2.40 3.48 -1.53
N ASN A 69 1.59 4.22 -2.31
CA ASN A 69 2.00 5.45 -2.99
C ASN A 69 3.18 5.26 -3.98
N GLY A 70 3.25 4.12 -4.66
CA GLY A 70 4.30 3.84 -5.64
C GLY A 70 5.53 3.11 -5.08
N VAL A 71 5.56 2.85 -3.78
CA VAL A 71 6.69 2.14 -3.16
C VAL A 71 6.74 0.68 -3.59
N VAL A 72 5.60 0.06 -3.85
CA VAL A 72 5.51 -1.35 -4.24
C VAL A 72 4.72 -1.49 -5.54
N ILE A 73 5.33 -2.11 -6.53
CA ILE A 73 4.63 -2.66 -7.71
C ILE A 73 4.34 -4.13 -7.42
N TYR A 74 3.08 -4.54 -7.48
CA TYR A 74 2.63 -5.83 -6.94
C TYR A 74 1.82 -6.62 -7.97
N ASP A 75 2.22 -7.87 -8.18
CA ASP A 75 1.47 -8.84 -8.99
C ASP A 75 0.36 -9.46 -8.13
N MET A 76 -0.90 -9.13 -8.44
CA MET A 76 -2.06 -9.59 -7.67
C MET A 76 -2.35 -11.08 -7.88
N GLU A 77 -2.00 -11.64 -9.03
CA GLU A 77 -2.20 -13.06 -9.35
C GLU A 77 -1.18 -13.93 -8.61
N LYS A 78 0.11 -13.58 -8.73
CA LYS A 78 1.20 -14.31 -8.06
C LYS A 78 1.30 -14.00 -6.56
N ARG A 79 0.67 -12.90 -6.13
CA ARG A 79 0.71 -12.39 -4.73
C ARG A 79 2.13 -12.09 -4.26
N GLU A 80 2.91 -11.44 -5.12
CA GLU A 80 4.28 -11.06 -4.81
C GLU A 80 4.64 -9.67 -5.34
N PRO A 81 5.60 -8.97 -4.71
CA PRO A 81 6.10 -7.71 -5.24
C PRO A 81 6.94 -7.97 -6.50
N VAL A 82 6.65 -7.23 -7.57
CA VAL A 82 7.45 -7.18 -8.80
C VAL A 82 8.63 -6.24 -8.63
N SER A 83 8.41 -5.15 -7.92
CA SER A 83 9.43 -4.13 -7.64
C SER A 83 9.12 -3.42 -6.34
N VAL A 84 10.17 -3.08 -5.60
CA VAL A 84 10.08 -2.29 -4.37
C VAL A 84 11.06 -1.14 -4.46
N CYS A 85 10.60 0.08 -4.16
CA CYS A 85 11.43 1.27 -4.07
C CYS A 85 11.55 1.69 -2.60
N PRO A 86 12.53 1.18 -1.85
CA PRO A 86 12.70 1.51 -0.45
C PRO A 86 13.23 2.94 -0.29
N ILE A 87 13.03 3.51 0.90
CA ILE A 87 13.72 4.74 1.27
C ILE A 87 15.17 4.41 1.64
N GLU A 88 16.08 5.28 1.25
CA GLU A 88 17.49 5.16 1.62
C GLU A 88 17.66 5.18 3.14
N PRO A 89 18.52 4.29 3.71
CA PRO A 89 18.68 4.18 5.16
C PRO A 89 19.03 5.49 5.87
N GLU A 90 19.83 6.36 5.25
CA GLU A 90 20.15 7.68 5.80
C GLU A 90 18.93 8.59 5.86
N ALA A 91 18.12 8.62 4.80
CA ALA A 91 16.89 9.40 4.75
C ALA A 91 15.87 8.89 5.79
N ALA A 92 15.77 7.56 5.95
CA ALA A 92 14.93 6.96 6.97
C ALA A 92 15.36 7.35 8.38
N ARG A 93 16.69 7.31 8.68
CA ARG A 93 17.23 7.76 9.97
C ARG A 93 16.96 9.24 10.23
N ALA A 94 17.16 10.08 9.23
CA ALA A 94 16.89 11.52 9.34
C ALA A 94 15.40 11.78 9.62
N ALA A 95 14.50 11.10 8.94
CA ALA A 95 13.06 11.19 9.17
C ALA A 95 12.67 10.75 10.58
N LEU A 96 13.18 9.62 11.07
CA LEU A 96 12.92 9.16 12.44
C LEU A 96 13.43 10.15 13.50
N ALA A 97 14.60 10.76 13.30
CA ALA A 97 15.12 11.78 14.20
C ALA A 97 14.22 13.04 14.25
N ILE A 98 13.62 13.42 13.11
CA ILE A 98 12.65 14.52 13.06
C ILE A 98 11.39 14.16 13.86
N PHE A 99 10.84 12.95 13.68
CA PHE A 99 9.67 12.49 14.42
C PHE A 99 9.92 12.47 15.94
N GLU A 100 11.08 11.96 16.35
CA GLU A 100 11.47 11.93 17.76
C GLU A 100 11.56 13.34 18.34
N ARG A 101 12.22 14.28 17.63
CA ARG A 101 12.33 15.69 18.05
C ARG A 101 10.97 16.35 18.24
N HIS A 102 10.00 16.01 17.42
CA HIS A 102 8.64 16.58 17.48
C HIS A 102 7.66 15.73 18.28
N HIS A 103 8.13 14.70 19.00
CA HIS A 103 7.31 13.77 19.79
C HIS A 103 6.19 13.11 18.98
N ILE A 104 6.44 12.87 17.69
CA ILE A 104 5.53 12.14 16.80
C ILE A 104 5.87 10.66 16.84
N ALA A 105 4.87 9.81 17.06
CA ALA A 105 5.03 8.35 17.03
C ALA A 105 4.58 7.80 15.67
N PRO A 106 5.49 7.62 14.71
CA PRO A 106 5.15 7.08 13.41
C PRO A 106 4.95 5.56 13.47
N PHE A 107 4.25 5.01 12.47
CA PHE A 107 4.40 3.62 12.08
C PHE A 107 5.56 3.51 11.09
N TYR A 108 6.53 2.68 11.43
CA TYR A 108 7.69 2.41 10.60
C TYR A 108 7.55 1.05 9.93
N ASN A 109 7.47 1.04 8.62
CA ASN A 109 7.25 -0.17 7.85
C ASN A 109 8.57 -0.71 7.29
N ARG A 110 8.77 -2.02 7.39
CA ARG A 110 9.86 -2.76 6.75
C ARG A 110 9.26 -3.90 5.95
N LEU A 111 9.83 -4.18 4.79
CA LEU A 111 9.43 -5.34 3.99
C LEU A 111 10.35 -6.51 4.35
N ASN A 112 9.78 -7.57 4.92
CA ASN A 112 10.45 -8.82 5.20
C ASN A 112 9.86 -9.89 4.26
N GLN A 113 10.59 -10.20 3.19
CA GLN A 113 10.08 -11.02 2.10
C GLN A 113 8.76 -10.42 1.54
N ASN A 114 7.62 -11.10 1.73
CA ASN A 114 6.30 -10.64 1.29
C ASN A 114 5.43 -10.10 2.45
N THR A 115 6.00 -9.98 3.66
CA THR A 115 5.28 -9.52 4.85
C THR A 115 5.72 -8.10 5.21
N LEU A 116 4.75 -7.22 5.43
CA LEU A 116 4.98 -5.87 5.91
C LEU A 116 5.10 -5.89 7.44
N GLU A 117 6.31 -5.72 7.94
CA GLU A 117 6.54 -5.54 9.38
C GLU A 117 6.31 -4.07 9.75
N VAL A 118 5.36 -3.81 10.62
CA VAL A 118 4.94 -2.47 11.05
C VAL A 118 5.41 -2.24 12.48
N CYS A 119 6.51 -1.53 12.65
CA CYS A 119 7.08 -1.20 13.95
C CYS A 119 6.51 0.12 14.49
N PHE A 120 6.24 0.18 15.78
CA PHE A 120 5.78 1.39 16.46
C PHE A 120 6.24 1.41 17.92
N THR A 121 6.35 2.60 18.52
CA THR A 121 6.76 2.76 19.91
C THR A 121 5.59 2.97 20.85
N GLN A 122 4.48 3.51 20.36
CA GLN A 122 3.28 3.77 21.16
C GLN A 122 2.04 3.89 20.27
N LEU A 123 0.86 3.70 20.86
CA LEU A 123 -0.43 3.85 20.19
C LEU A 123 -1.15 5.13 20.62
N LYS A 124 -0.43 6.23 20.59
CA LYS A 124 -0.93 7.59 20.78
C LYS A 124 -0.51 8.44 19.59
N PRO A 125 -1.35 9.32 19.05
CA PRO A 125 -2.72 9.64 19.45
C PRO A 125 -3.74 8.52 19.16
N GLU A 126 -5.01 8.80 19.44
CA GLU A 126 -6.14 7.87 19.21
C GLU A 126 -6.21 7.33 17.78
N ALA A 127 -5.78 8.14 16.80
CA ALA A 127 -5.72 7.74 15.39
C ALA A 127 -4.80 6.53 15.17
N ASN A 128 -3.63 6.48 15.85
CA ASN A 128 -2.70 5.36 15.76
C ASN A 128 -3.33 4.08 16.33
N ARG A 129 -4.08 4.19 17.43
CA ARG A 129 -4.78 3.05 17.99
C ARG A 129 -5.88 2.53 17.05
N LYS A 130 -6.70 3.42 16.50
CA LYS A 130 -7.71 3.05 15.51
C LYS A 130 -7.11 2.37 14.28
N TYR A 131 -6.00 2.90 13.77
CA TYR A 131 -5.28 2.29 12.66
C TYR A 131 -4.79 0.88 13.02
N TYR A 132 -4.13 0.71 14.15
CA TYR A 132 -3.66 -0.59 14.64
C TYR A 132 -4.82 -1.57 14.78
N GLU A 133 -5.88 -1.22 15.52
CA GLU A 133 -7.03 -2.09 15.76
C GLU A 133 -7.71 -2.55 14.47
N SER A 134 -7.79 -1.66 13.48
CA SER A 134 -8.42 -1.97 12.19
C SER A 134 -7.58 -2.90 11.29
N ARG A 135 -6.29 -3.09 11.60
CA ARG A 135 -5.34 -3.78 10.70
C ARG A 135 -4.45 -4.83 11.37
N LYS A 136 -4.49 -4.98 12.68
CA LYS A 136 -3.64 -5.93 13.43
C LYS A 136 -3.77 -7.39 12.99
N ASN A 137 -4.89 -7.74 12.37
CA ASN A 137 -5.17 -9.09 11.86
C ASN A 137 -5.01 -9.19 10.34
N ALA A 138 -4.46 -8.17 9.67
CA ALA A 138 -4.24 -8.22 8.22
C ALA A 138 -3.17 -9.28 7.89
N PRO A 139 -3.41 -10.16 6.90
CA PRO A 139 -2.54 -11.32 6.65
C PRO A 139 -1.16 -10.97 6.10
N ASP A 140 -0.99 -9.77 5.52
CA ASP A 140 0.28 -9.27 4.99
C ASP A 140 1.02 -8.34 5.96
N LYS A 141 0.53 -8.16 7.19
CA LYS A 141 1.11 -7.24 8.18
C LYS A 141 1.42 -7.92 9.48
N HIS A 142 2.60 -7.62 9.99
CA HIS A 142 3.01 -8.00 11.34
C HIS A 142 3.31 -6.74 12.16
N PHE A 143 2.49 -6.47 13.17
CA PHE A 143 2.66 -5.31 14.03
C PHE A 143 3.53 -5.64 15.23
N THR A 144 4.62 -4.88 15.42
CA THR A 144 5.56 -5.08 16.52
C THR A 144 5.76 -3.78 17.30
N MET A 145 5.44 -3.80 18.58
CA MET A 145 5.78 -2.71 19.48
C MET A 145 7.25 -2.84 19.90
N VAL A 146 8.01 -1.76 19.75
CA VAL A 146 9.44 -1.69 20.06
C VAL A 146 9.73 -0.51 20.98
N ASN A 147 10.84 -0.58 21.72
CA ASN A 147 11.26 0.54 22.57
C ASN A 147 11.75 1.73 21.76
N HIS A 148 12.48 1.47 20.66
CA HIS A 148 12.99 2.47 19.73
C HIS A 148 12.85 1.97 18.31
N LEU A 149 12.53 2.89 17.37
CA LEU A 149 12.55 2.61 15.95
C LEU A 149 13.99 2.65 15.46
N THR A 150 14.43 1.56 14.83
CA THR A 150 15.79 1.42 14.32
C THR A 150 15.78 1.08 12.84
N VAL A 151 16.53 1.85 12.05
CA VAL A 151 16.76 1.55 10.63
C VAL A 151 17.87 0.51 10.53
N THR A 152 17.57 -0.64 9.97
CA THR A 152 18.54 -1.70 9.66
C THR A 152 18.89 -1.64 8.17
N ASN A 153 20.10 -2.04 7.80
CA ASN A 153 20.55 -2.02 6.40
C ASN A 153 20.16 -3.31 5.65
N ASP A 154 19.72 -4.32 6.36
CA ASP A 154 19.41 -5.66 5.86
C ASP A 154 17.94 -5.84 5.42
N MET A 155 17.08 -4.89 5.77
CA MET A 155 15.68 -4.90 5.36
C MET A 155 15.27 -3.58 4.71
N PRO A 156 14.62 -3.63 3.53
CA PRO A 156 14.10 -2.43 2.88
C PRO A 156 13.15 -1.66 3.78
N SER A 157 13.47 -0.40 4.04
CA SER A 157 12.63 0.51 4.82
C SER A 157 11.58 1.13 3.92
N LEU A 158 10.32 0.93 4.25
CA LEU A 158 9.19 1.53 3.57
C LEU A 158 8.59 2.58 4.49
N LEU A 159 8.99 3.83 4.38
CA LEU A 159 8.33 4.91 5.10
C LEU A 159 6.97 5.17 4.46
N SER A 160 5.98 4.44 4.92
CA SER A 160 4.59 4.87 4.76
C SER A 160 4.28 5.80 5.93
N LEU A 161 4.30 7.09 5.68
CA LEU A 161 3.69 8.06 6.57
C LEU A 161 2.19 7.80 6.57
N ILE A 162 1.75 6.97 7.52
CA ILE A 162 0.33 6.84 7.76
C ILE A 162 -0.07 8.08 8.52
N HIS A 163 -0.89 8.83 7.86
CA HIS A 163 -1.43 10.10 8.28
C HIS A 163 -1.85 10.11 9.73
N ILE A 164 -1.39 11.12 10.34
CA ILE A 164 -1.96 11.78 11.49
C ILE A 164 -3.38 12.25 11.14
#